data_0ab0ab0007d219e25dcb155b604b901e
#
_entry.id   0ab0ab0007d219e25dcb155b604b901e
#
_cell.length_a   1.000
_cell.length_b   1.000
_cell.length_c   1.000
_cell.angle_alpha   90.00
_cell.angle_beta   90.00
_cell.angle_gamma   90.00
#
_symmetry.space_group_name_H-M   'P 1'
#
loop_
_entity.id
_entity.type
_entity.pdbx_description
1 polymer ?
#
loop_
_entity_poly.entity_id
_entity_poly.type
_entity_poly.pdbx_seq_one_letter_code
_entity_poly.pdbx_strand_id
1 'polypeptide(L)'
;MPTHKSAEKRILTSEKARLVNRAVRAEIRTSLKKLRGAAGKAEAAKELPILFSLLDKAARRNQGNITKNTASNYKRKAQLTVASKK
;
A
#
# COMPACT_ATOMS: atom_id res chain seq x y z
N MET A 1 11.53 37.81 2.05
CA MET A 1 12.12 36.84 2.98
C MET A 1 12.20 35.48 2.33
N PRO A 2 13.39 34.89 2.24
CA PRO A 2 13.53 33.56 1.61
C PRO A 2 12.77 32.46 2.34
N THR A 3 12.54 32.62 3.64
CA THR A 3 11.80 31.64 4.45
C THR A 3 10.34 31.47 4.06
N HIS A 4 9.72 32.51 3.51
CA HIS A 4 8.30 32.47 3.15
C HIS A 4 8.05 31.56 1.93
N LYS A 5 8.87 31.72 0.90
CA LYS A 5 8.76 30.89 -0.31
C LYS A 5 9.10 29.42 -0.03
N SER A 6 10.09 29.19 0.83
CA SER A 6 10.47 27.84 1.26
C SER A 6 9.34 27.15 2.01
N ALA A 7 8.65 27.87 2.90
CA ALA A 7 7.52 27.35 3.65
C ALA A 7 6.35 26.98 2.73
N GLU A 8 6.02 27.85 1.77
CA GLU A 8 4.96 27.58 0.79
C GLU A 8 5.28 26.36 -0.04
N LYS A 9 6.52 26.22 -0.50
CA LYS A 9 6.96 25.07 -1.28
C LYS A 9 6.86 23.79 -0.46
N ARG A 10 7.24 23.81 0.82
CA ARG A 10 7.13 22.67 1.71
C ARG A 10 5.68 22.25 1.92
N ILE A 11 4.77 23.21 2.07
CA ILE A 11 3.34 22.93 2.24
C ILE A 11 2.81 22.24 0.99
N LEU A 12 3.10 22.77 -0.20
CA LEU A 12 2.66 22.17 -1.45
C LEU A 12 3.25 20.76 -1.65
N THR A 13 4.53 20.58 -1.36
CA THR A 13 5.19 19.28 -1.46
C THR A 13 4.59 18.29 -0.47
N SER A 14 4.33 18.73 0.76
CA SER A 14 3.71 17.89 1.79
C SER A 14 2.29 17.48 1.43
N GLU A 15 1.51 18.39 0.85
CA GLU A 15 0.16 18.07 0.39
C GLU A 15 0.15 17.04 -0.72
N LYS A 16 1.05 17.19 -1.70
CA LYS A 16 1.20 16.22 -2.79
C LYS A 16 1.60 14.85 -2.24
N ALA A 17 2.59 14.83 -1.34
CA ALA A 17 3.04 13.58 -0.71
C ALA A 17 1.90 12.93 0.08
N ARG A 18 1.12 13.71 0.80
CA ARG A 18 -0.02 13.22 1.58
C ARG A 18 -1.08 12.60 0.69
N LEU A 19 -1.40 13.25 -0.44
CA LEU A 19 -2.38 12.73 -1.40
C LEU A 19 -1.91 11.42 -2.02
N VAL A 20 -0.64 11.35 -2.43
CA VAL A 20 -0.05 10.14 -2.99
C VAL A 20 -0.05 9.02 -1.96
N ASN A 21 0.38 9.31 -0.74
CA ASN A 21 0.42 8.31 0.35
C ASN A 21 -0.97 7.78 0.66
N ARG A 22 -1.97 8.66 0.68
CA ARG A 22 -3.37 8.29 0.93
C ARG A 22 -3.89 7.39 -0.18
N ALA A 23 -3.60 7.73 -1.45
CA ALA A 23 -4.03 6.95 -2.61
C ALA A 23 -3.41 5.55 -2.59
N VAL A 24 -2.10 5.47 -2.31
CA VAL A 24 -1.37 4.19 -2.23
C VAL A 24 -1.95 3.31 -1.12
N ARG A 25 -2.18 3.88 0.05
CA ARG A 25 -2.76 3.12 1.18
C ARG A 25 -4.17 2.64 0.86
N ALA A 26 -4.97 3.47 0.16
CA ALA A 26 -6.32 3.10 -0.25
C ALA A 26 -6.29 1.92 -1.23
N GLU A 27 -5.37 1.92 -2.20
CA GLU A 27 -5.21 0.82 -3.15
C GLU A 27 -4.83 -0.48 -2.43
N ILE A 28 -3.89 -0.43 -1.51
CA ILE A 28 -3.45 -1.60 -0.73
C ILE A 28 -4.62 -2.12 0.10
N ARG A 29 -5.36 -1.22 0.75
CA ARG A 29 -6.52 -1.59 1.57
C ARG A 29 -7.61 -2.25 0.74
N THR A 30 -7.89 -1.71 -0.46
CA THR A 30 -8.87 -2.28 -1.38
C THR A 30 -8.45 -3.68 -1.83
N SER A 31 -7.18 -3.85 -2.17
CA SER A 31 -6.63 -5.15 -2.57
C SER A 31 -6.73 -6.18 -1.45
N LEU A 32 -6.45 -5.77 -0.21
CA LEU A 32 -6.61 -6.63 0.97
C LEU A 32 -8.07 -7.04 1.18
N LYS A 33 -9.01 -6.10 0.99
CA LYS A 33 -10.43 -6.40 1.10
C LYS A 33 -10.88 -7.42 0.06
N LYS A 34 -10.43 -7.27 -1.18
CA LYS A 34 -10.73 -8.23 -2.24
C LYS A 34 -10.20 -9.62 -1.90
N LEU A 35 -8.98 -9.67 -1.38
CA LEU A 35 -8.36 -10.92 -0.99
C LEU A 35 -9.13 -11.60 0.14
N ARG A 36 -9.52 -10.84 1.16
CA ARG A 36 -10.29 -11.36 2.30
C ARG A 36 -11.70 -11.76 1.90
N GLY A 37 -12.31 -11.02 0.97
CA GLY A 37 -13.65 -11.27 0.49
C GLY A 37 -13.75 -12.32 -0.61
N ALA A 38 -12.62 -12.86 -1.06
CA ALA A 38 -12.61 -13.87 -2.11
C ALA A 38 -13.35 -15.13 -1.66
N ALA A 39 -14.14 -15.72 -2.56
CA ALA A 39 -15.01 -16.84 -2.25
C ALA A 39 -14.24 -18.12 -1.92
N GLY A 40 -13.01 -18.26 -2.43
CA GLY A 40 -12.21 -19.44 -2.18
C GLY A 40 -10.72 -19.18 -2.30
N LYS A 41 -9.94 -20.20 -1.99
CA LYS A 41 -8.47 -20.10 -2.03
C LYS A 41 -7.95 -19.74 -3.42
N ALA A 42 -8.55 -20.29 -4.47
CA ALA A 42 -8.15 -20.02 -5.84
C ALA A 42 -8.32 -18.55 -6.23
N GLU A 43 -9.44 -17.94 -5.86
CA GLU A 43 -9.70 -16.53 -6.12
C GLU A 43 -8.77 -15.64 -5.28
N ALA A 44 -8.57 -15.99 -4.02
CA ALA A 44 -7.65 -15.28 -3.15
C ALA A 44 -6.23 -15.34 -3.68
N ALA A 45 -5.80 -16.48 -4.19
CA ALA A 45 -4.49 -16.66 -4.80
C ALA A 45 -4.27 -15.77 -6.02
N LYS A 46 -5.33 -15.49 -6.79
CA LYS A 46 -5.25 -14.58 -7.94
C LYS A 46 -5.00 -13.13 -7.50
N GLU A 47 -5.50 -12.74 -6.34
CA GLU A 47 -5.31 -11.40 -5.81
C GLU A 47 -3.92 -11.19 -5.18
N LEU A 48 -3.24 -12.26 -4.77
CA LEU A 48 -1.91 -12.17 -4.14
C LEU A 48 -0.87 -11.45 -4.99
N PRO A 49 -0.67 -11.80 -6.29
CA PRO A 49 0.33 -11.10 -7.11
C PRO A 49 0.04 -9.61 -7.25
N ILE A 50 -1.24 -9.24 -7.34
CA ILE A 50 -1.66 -7.84 -7.45
C ILE A 50 -1.28 -7.09 -6.18
N LEU A 51 -1.60 -7.64 -5.02
CA LEU A 51 -1.26 -7.05 -3.72
C LEU A 51 0.26 -6.95 -3.54
N PHE A 52 0.99 -8.00 -3.87
CA PHE A 52 2.45 -8.03 -3.76
C PHE A 52 3.08 -6.96 -4.64
N SER A 53 2.59 -6.80 -5.87
CA SER A 53 3.05 -5.78 -6.79
C SER A 53 2.85 -4.37 -6.23
N LEU A 54 1.67 -4.09 -5.66
CA LEU A 54 1.36 -2.82 -5.02
C LEU A 54 2.30 -2.55 -3.83
N LEU A 55 2.50 -3.54 -2.99
CA LEU A 55 3.37 -3.41 -1.80
C LEU A 55 4.82 -3.18 -2.20
N ASP A 56 5.32 -3.91 -3.20
CA ASP A 56 6.70 -3.76 -3.68
C ASP A 56 6.94 -2.39 -4.28
N LYS A 57 6.00 -1.89 -5.09
CA LYS A 57 6.08 -0.54 -5.67
C LYS A 57 6.06 0.52 -4.58
N ALA A 58 5.17 0.38 -3.60
CA ALA A 58 5.06 1.32 -2.49
C ALA A 58 6.35 1.34 -1.65
N ALA A 59 6.91 0.18 -1.35
CA ALA A 59 8.14 0.06 -0.57
C ALA A 59 9.33 0.65 -1.33
N ARG A 60 9.42 0.38 -2.63
CA ARG A 60 10.50 0.89 -3.48
C ARG A 60 10.48 2.42 -3.57
N ARG A 61 9.29 3.01 -3.64
CA ARG A 61 9.10 4.46 -3.79
C ARG A 61 8.92 5.19 -2.46
N ASN A 62 8.93 4.47 -1.34
CA ASN A 62 8.64 5.00 -0.01
C ASN A 62 7.31 5.76 0.05
N GLN A 63 6.31 5.24 -0.64
CA GLN A 63 4.96 5.83 -0.68
C GLN A 63 4.05 5.16 0.33
N GLY A 64 3.09 5.92 0.86
CA GLY A 64 2.11 5.40 1.81
C GLY A 64 2.69 4.98 3.15
N ASN A 65 3.89 5.46 3.48
CA ASN A 65 4.63 5.06 4.69
C ASN A 65 4.89 3.55 4.73
N ILE A 66 4.96 2.92 3.56
CA ILE A 66 5.24 1.49 3.45
C ILE A 66 6.75 1.29 3.35
N THR A 67 7.33 0.71 4.39
CA THR A 67 8.74 0.29 4.40
C THR A 67 8.83 -1.16 3.94
N LYS A 68 10.06 -1.63 3.72
CA LYS A 68 10.29 -3.05 3.38
C LYS A 68 9.72 -3.98 4.45
N ASN A 69 9.87 -3.62 5.72
CA ASN A 69 9.34 -4.41 6.83
C ASN A 69 7.83 -4.42 6.84
N THR A 70 7.19 -3.27 6.61
CA THR A 70 5.74 -3.17 6.53
C THR A 70 5.21 -3.99 5.37
N ALA A 71 5.85 -3.89 4.20
CA ALA A 71 5.47 -4.68 3.02
C ALA A 71 5.59 -6.17 3.29
N SER A 72 6.66 -6.62 3.93
CA SER A 72 6.87 -8.01 4.31
C SER A 72 5.77 -8.51 5.26
N ASN A 73 5.39 -7.68 6.23
CA ASN A 73 4.32 -8.01 7.18
C ASN A 73 2.97 -8.16 6.47
N TYR A 74 2.65 -7.26 5.55
CA TYR A 74 1.42 -7.35 4.75
C TYR A 74 1.42 -8.62 3.89
N LYS A 75 2.54 -8.93 3.24
CA LYS A 75 2.67 -10.15 2.43
C LYS A 75 2.43 -11.39 3.27
N ARG A 76 3.04 -11.44 4.45
CA ARG A 76 2.86 -12.56 5.39
C ARG A 76 1.39 -12.72 5.79
N LYS A 77 0.74 -11.63 6.18
CA LYS A 77 -0.68 -11.65 6.55
C LYS A 77 -1.56 -12.10 5.39
N ALA A 78 -1.26 -11.63 4.18
CA ALA A 78 -2.01 -12.00 2.98
C ALA A 78 -1.85 -13.49 2.69
N GLN A 79 -0.64 -14.03 2.78
CA GLN A 79 -0.39 -15.46 2.58
C GLN A 79 -1.12 -16.31 3.61
N LEU A 80 -1.12 -15.90 4.88
CA LEU A 80 -1.84 -16.60 5.93
C LEU A 80 -3.35 -16.58 5.68
N THR A 81 -3.88 -15.45 5.21
CA THR A 81 -5.29 -15.33 4.87
C THR A 81 -5.67 -16.28 3.73
N VAL A 82 -4.83 -16.36 2.69
CA VAL A 82 -5.06 -17.30 1.58
C VAL A 82 -4.98 -18.74 2.05
N ALA A 83 -3.98 -19.05 2.87
CA ALA A 83 -3.81 -20.41 3.40
C ALA A 83 -4.98 -20.85 4.27
N SER A 84 -5.64 -19.93 4.96
CA SER A 84 -6.79 -20.23 5.81
C SER A 84 -8.09 -20.41 5.02
N LYS A 85 -8.13 -20.03 3.76
CA LYS A 85 -9.30 -20.20 2.89
C LYS A 85 -9.36 -21.64 2.36
N LYS A 86 -10.57 -22.13 2.20
CA LYS A 86 -10.80 -23.49 1.71
C LYS A 86 -10.99 -23.52 0.19
#